data_0f71b911eac1d2aa5f2ff2c311cd4132
#
_entry.id   0f71b911eac1d2aa5f2ff2c311cd4132
#
_cell.length_a   1.000
_cell.length_b   1.000
_cell.length_c   1.000
_cell.angle_alpha   90.00
_cell.angle_beta   90.00
_cell.angle_gamma   90.00
#
_symmetry.space_group_name_H-M   'P 1'
#
loop_
_entity.id
_entity.type
_entity.pdbx_description
1 polymer ?
#
loop_
_entity_poly.entity_id
_entity_poly.type
_entity_poly.pdbx_seq_one_letter_code
_entity_poly.pdbx_strand_id
1 'polypeptide(L)'
;MRAFDAELAQPEIEGISIGSTLTDLLVIEFINGGGRWGIAQRGLDRLRWLRRYFLAPRRPEKATQVKPGQILVLSRSSKTRFDDLILPVLQSLSPVRCTVLYKDPNTPQRLPAGADAVDWMDVVSHDHGRWHSAFRRCWPQWRSRVQSLCKSFGLPRGAMERLSLSILVNSQLAVGSLAFLERCRPAAVVTDYDRACFPSCLVLAAKSLGIPTFSLQHGVMNQDAVGYVPVIADRMFCWGELPRRIMTETGQNPAKLAIGGCPRLSRELPVEPENVRSRLNIDPSHRVAMLGTSPVPPVQRRLLAAWFCDAVSQLDGVSGIVRLHPSEKLEFYADIARKYPQVKFLDNSQMSLDESLAATDVVVVQSSGMGGDALVKRRLVIVVEIPDATLGHGKDLIEQAGCPRVASAEELAASLRSLLFDEEFRRCHFAATERFVEDFCASFGEDSARRIAETINQIVECGGMTLCERVF
;
A
#
# COMPACT_ATOMS: atom_id res chain seq x y z
N MET A 1 16.27 -5.07 -10.38
CA MET A 1 15.88 -5.79 -9.15
C MET A 1 16.50 -7.19 -9.05
N ARG A 2 16.30 -8.12 -10.01
CA ARG A 2 16.87 -9.49 -9.91
C ARG A 2 18.38 -9.52 -9.63
N ALA A 3 19.16 -8.62 -10.22
CA ALA A 3 20.59 -8.50 -9.95
C ALA A 3 20.89 -8.08 -8.50
N PHE A 4 20.05 -7.23 -7.90
CA PHE A 4 20.19 -6.86 -6.50
C PHE A 4 19.84 -8.01 -5.55
N ASP A 5 18.80 -8.79 -5.85
CA ASP A 5 18.40 -9.91 -4.98
C ASP A 5 19.49 -10.99 -4.91
N ALA A 6 20.09 -11.34 -6.04
CA ALA A 6 21.20 -12.30 -6.08
C ALA A 6 22.43 -11.80 -5.30
N GLU A 7 22.76 -10.51 -5.48
CA GLU A 7 23.88 -9.86 -4.82
C GLU A 7 23.68 -9.68 -3.31
N LEU A 8 22.42 -9.55 -2.85
CA LEU A 8 22.06 -9.34 -1.46
C LEU A 8 21.65 -10.60 -0.71
N ALA A 9 21.60 -11.76 -1.37
CA ALA A 9 21.24 -13.02 -0.74
C ALA A 9 22.17 -13.40 0.42
N GLN A 10 23.41 -13.00 0.36
CA GLN A 10 24.45 -13.29 1.36
C GLN A 10 25.15 -12.00 1.82
N PRO A 11 25.68 -11.92 3.06
CA PRO A 11 25.64 -12.95 4.11
C PRO A 11 24.32 -13.01 4.85
N GLU A 12 24.05 -14.15 5.50
CA GLU A 12 22.90 -14.38 6.36
C GLU A 12 23.20 -14.06 7.82
N ILE A 13 22.16 -13.73 8.59
CA ILE A 13 22.22 -13.62 10.03
C ILE A 13 21.27 -14.64 10.68
N GLU A 14 21.80 -15.56 11.48
CA GLU A 14 21.04 -16.68 12.06
C GLU A 14 20.21 -17.46 11.00
N GLY A 15 20.80 -17.69 9.81
CA GLY A 15 20.13 -18.36 8.69
C GLY A 15 19.08 -17.51 7.96
N ILE A 16 18.97 -16.21 8.25
CA ILE A 16 18.04 -15.29 7.63
C ILE A 16 18.78 -14.39 6.63
N SER A 17 18.40 -14.44 5.36
CA SER A 17 18.87 -13.50 4.34
C SER A 17 18.09 -12.18 4.45
N ILE A 18 18.67 -11.19 5.12
CA ILE A 18 18.04 -9.87 5.28
C ILE A 18 18.24 -8.96 4.07
N GLY A 19 18.95 -9.40 3.04
CA GLY A 19 19.23 -8.58 1.86
C GLY A 19 17.99 -8.14 1.11
N SER A 20 16.99 -9.02 0.99
CA SER A 20 15.71 -8.71 0.36
C SER A 20 14.96 -7.55 1.07
N THR A 21 15.22 -7.31 2.35
CA THR A 21 14.65 -6.18 3.10
C THR A 21 15.26 -4.82 2.71
N LEU A 22 16.37 -4.83 1.98
CA LEU A 22 17.09 -3.64 1.54
C LEU A 22 16.72 -3.21 0.12
N THR A 23 16.01 -4.05 -0.62
CA THR A 23 15.74 -3.83 -2.05
C THR A 23 14.99 -2.52 -2.29
N ASP A 24 13.95 -2.22 -1.51
CA ASP A 24 13.20 -0.96 -1.65
C ASP A 24 14.08 0.27 -1.37
N LEU A 25 14.94 0.18 -0.37
CA LEU A 25 15.87 1.28 -0.07
C LEU A 25 16.86 1.50 -1.21
N LEU A 26 17.39 0.43 -1.80
CA LEU A 26 18.29 0.50 -2.96
C LEU A 26 17.60 1.09 -4.18
N VAL A 27 16.38 0.68 -4.46
CA VAL A 27 15.57 1.24 -5.56
C VAL A 27 15.33 2.73 -5.34
N ILE A 28 14.96 3.14 -4.14
CA ILE A 28 14.76 4.55 -3.77
C ILE A 28 16.06 5.35 -3.93
N GLU A 29 17.20 4.81 -3.47
CA GLU A 29 18.50 5.47 -3.62
C GLU A 29 18.92 5.60 -5.09
N PHE A 30 18.64 4.59 -5.90
CA PHE A 30 18.94 4.59 -7.34
C PHE A 30 18.06 5.60 -8.11
N ILE A 31 16.74 5.59 -7.89
CA ILE A 31 15.78 6.48 -8.58
C ILE A 31 16.04 7.95 -8.21
N ASN A 32 16.30 8.22 -6.92
CA ASN A 32 16.50 9.60 -6.46
C ASN A 32 17.90 10.17 -6.74
N GLY A 33 18.81 9.39 -7.35
CA GLY A 33 20.18 9.82 -7.65
C GLY A 33 20.93 10.36 -6.42
N GLY A 34 20.58 9.88 -5.22
CA GLY A 34 21.06 10.44 -3.96
C GLY A 34 20.43 11.79 -3.61
N GLY A 35 19.28 12.12 -4.21
CA GLY A 35 18.58 13.39 -4.07
C GLY A 35 18.32 13.79 -2.62
N ARG A 36 18.38 15.08 -2.40
CA ARG A 36 18.35 15.85 -1.15
C ARG A 36 17.20 15.53 -0.19
N TRP A 37 17.21 14.38 0.46
CA TRP A 37 16.57 14.29 1.76
C TRP A 37 17.36 15.23 2.69
N GLY A 38 16.72 16.26 3.19
CA GLY A 38 17.40 17.28 3.98
C GLY A 38 18.23 16.66 5.11
N ILE A 39 19.47 17.12 5.29
CA ILE A 39 20.41 16.63 6.33
C ILE A 39 19.76 16.63 7.71
N ALA A 40 18.90 17.61 8.00
CA ALA A 40 18.14 17.73 9.23
C ALA A 40 17.13 16.58 9.44
N GLN A 41 16.37 16.18 8.38
CA GLN A 41 15.41 15.08 8.46
C GLN A 41 16.12 13.75 8.72
N ARG A 42 17.29 13.52 8.11
CA ARG A 42 18.11 12.33 8.31
C ARG A 42 18.65 12.22 9.75
N GLY A 43 19.06 13.33 10.32
CA GLY A 43 19.51 13.40 11.72
C GLY A 43 18.39 13.11 12.71
N LEU A 44 17.21 13.69 12.49
CA LEU A 44 16.02 13.47 13.31
C LEU A 44 15.52 12.02 13.22
N ASP A 45 15.52 11.42 12.05
CA ASP A 45 15.10 10.03 11.87
C ASP A 45 16.09 9.06 12.51
N ARG A 46 17.41 9.33 12.44
CA ARG A 46 18.44 8.60 13.20
C ARG A 46 18.22 8.69 14.70
N LEU A 47 17.97 9.89 15.24
CA LEU A 47 17.73 10.10 16.67
C LEU A 47 16.43 9.45 17.14
N ARG A 48 15.35 9.56 16.35
CA ARG A 48 14.08 8.87 16.61
C ARG A 48 14.25 7.35 16.63
N TRP A 49 15.02 6.82 15.68
CA TRP A 49 15.37 5.40 15.59
C TRP A 49 16.18 4.93 16.79
N LEU A 50 17.31 5.61 17.11
CA LEU A 50 18.15 5.30 18.26
C LEU A 50 17.35 5.36 19.56
N ARG A 51 16.56 6.41 19.75
CA ARG A 51 15.70 6.54 20.93
C ARG A 51 14.66 5.42 21.03
N ARG A 52 14.03 5.05 19.92
CA ARG A 52 12.97 4.06 19.90
C ARG A 52 13.46 2.63 20.09
N TYR A 53 14.60 2.28 19.52
CA TYR A 53 15.13 0.90 19.54
C TYR A 53 16.12 0.63 20.67
N PHE A 54 16.87 1.62 21.13
CA PHE A 54 17.86 1.45 22.17
C PHE A 54 17.47 1.99 23.55
N LEU A 55 16.48 2.91 23.60
CA LEU A 55 16.08 3.60 24.85
C LEU A 55 14.62 3.33 25.23
N ALA A 56 13.85 2.58 24.44
CA ALA A 56 12.48 2.23 24.80
C ALA A 56 12.46 1.32 26.05
N PRO A 57 11.56 1.57 27.02
CA PRO A 57 11.42 0.69 28.18
C PRO A 57 11.00 -0.70 27.70
N ARG A 58 11.72 -1.71 28.14
CA ARG A 58 11.50 -3.12 27.80
C ARG A 58 10.32 -3.65 28.63
N ARG A 59 9.28 -4.17 27.97
CA ARG A 59 8.16 -4.87 28.62
C ARG A 59 8.08 -6.31 28.11
N PRO A 60 8.98 -7.19 28.58
CA PRO A 60 9.07 -8.57 28.10
C PRO A 60 7.80 -9.41 28.35
N GLU A 61 7.00 -9.07 29.35
CA GLU A 61 5.89 -9.88 29.81
C GLU A 61 4.72 -10.01 28.84
N LYS A 62 4.51 -9.01 27.95
CA LYS A 62 3.39 -9.04 26.99
C LYS A 62 3.62 -9.96 25.79
N ALA A 63 4.86 -10.13 25.37
CA ALA A 63 5.19 -11.04 24.25
C ALA A 63 5.00 -12.53 24.59
N THR A 64 4.85 -12.86 25.87
CA THR A 64 4.58 -14.23 26.33
C THR A 64 3.11 -14.63 26.21
N GLN A 65 2.23 -13.71 25.83
CA GLN A 65 0.78 -13.96 25.74
C GLN A 65 0.33 -14.63 24.43
N VAL A 66 1.21 -14.74 23.44
CA VAL A 66 0.86 -15.41 22.17
C VAL A 66 0.84 -16.91 22.37
N LYS A 67 -0.32 -17.52 22.13
CA LYS A 67 -0.52 -18.96 22.27
C LYS A 67 0.00 -19.70 21.03
N PRO A 68 0.62 -20.87 21.20
CA PRO A 68 1.01 -21.71 20.06
C PRO A 68 -0.18 -22.02 19.15
N GLY A 69 0.07 -22.07 17.84
CA GLY A 69 -0.97 -22.40 16.85
C GLY A 69 -1.90 -21.25 16.46
N GLN A 70 -1.74 -20.06 17.06
CA GLN A 70 -2.46 -18.86 16.58
C GLN A 70 -1.89 -18.36 15.25
N ILE A 71 -2.73 -17.65 14.49
CA ILE A 71 -2.30 -16.92 13.28
C ILE A 71 -1.84 -15.53 13.73
N LEU A 72 -0.60 -15.19 13.42
CA LEU A 72 -0.08 -13.84 13.63
C LEU A 72 -0.50 -12.94 12.47
N VAL A 73 -1.18 -11.85 12.77
CA VAL A 73 -1.60 -10.86 11.78
C VAL A 73 -0.86 -9.57 12.05
N LEU A 74 0.01 -9.18 11.12
CA LEU A 74 0.79 -7.96 11.25
C LEU A 74 0.19 -6.85 10.41
N SER A 75 -0.24 -5.77 11.07
CA SER A 75 -0.64 -4.53 10.42
C SER A 75 0.50 -3.52 10.41
N ARG A 76 0.87 -3.05 9.21
CA ARG A 76 1.89 -1.99 9.04
C ARG A 76 1.46 -0.64 9.60
N SER A 77 0.19 -0.47 9.92
CA SER A 77 -0.39 0.68 10.59
C SER A 77 -0.54 1.99 9.81
N SER A 78 -1.57 2.09 9.04
CA SER A 78 -2.42 3.26 9.12
C SER A 78 -3.78 2.78 9.64
N LYS A 79 -4.52 3.63 10.37
CA LYS A 79 -5.88 3.31 10.83
C LYS A 79 -6.72 2.74 9.68
N THR A 80 -6.73 3.42 8.55
CA THR A 80 -7.49 3.07 7.34
C THR A 80 -7.11 1.69 6.79
N ARG A 81 -5.82 1.38 6.65
CA ARG A 81 -5.41 0.06 6.12
C ARG A 81 -5.74 -1.08 7.06
N PHE A 82 -5.66 -0.84 8.35
CA PHE A 82 -6.06 -1.85 9.31
C PHE A 82 -7.56 -2.10 9.21
N ASP A 83 -8.37 -1.04 9.28
CA ASP A 83 -9.83 -1.14 9.30
C ASP A 83 -10.38 -1.70 7.97
N ASP A 84 -9.82 -1.28 6.83
CA ASP A 84 -10.38 -1.61 5.52
C ASP A 84 -9.80 -2.89 4.90
N LEU A 85 -8.57 -3.28 5.24
CA LEU A 85 -7.89 -4.43 4.62
C LEU A 85 -7.69 -5.59 5.59
N ILE A 86 -7.13 -5.31 6.77
CA ILE A 86 -6.75 -6.37 7.72
C ILE A 86 -7.94 -6.84 8.56
N LEU A 87 -8.73 -5.91 9.06
CA LEU A 87 -9.85 -6.23 9.97
C LEU A 87 -10.89 -7.18 9.35
N PRO A 88 -11.32 -7.00 8.08
CA PRO A 88 -12.25 -7.95 7.45
C PRO A 88 -11.67 -9.37 7.35
N VAL A 89 -10.38 -9.50 6.99
CA VAL A 89 -9.69 -10.79 6.91
C VAL A 89 -9.56 -11.42 8.30
N LEU A 90 -9.22 -10.63 9.32
CA LEU A 90 -9.14 -11.07 10.71
C LEU A 90 -10.49 -11.62 11.21
N GLN A 91 -11.58 -10.93 10.91
CA GLN A 91 -12.93 -11.36 11.24
C GLN A 91 -13.29 -12.70 10.57
N SER A 92 -12.89 -12.87 9.30
CA SER A 92 -13.13 -14.11 8.56
C SER A 92 -12.23 -15.27 9.01
N LEU A 93 -11.05 -14.99 9.56
CA LEU A 93 -10.13 -16.00 10.12
C LEU A 93 -10.54 -16.54 11.49
N SER A 94 -11.63 -16.09 12.08
CA SER A 94 -12.01 -16.30 13.48
C SER A 94 -11.05 -15.59 14.47
N PRO A 95 -11.48 -14.47 15.06
CA PRO A 95 -10.62 -13.60 15.88
C PRO A 95 -9.93 -14.32 17.04
N VAL A 96 -10.58 -15.30 17.65
CA VAL A 96 -10.03 -16.09 18.79
C VAL A 96 -8.75 -16.86 18.44
N ARG A 97 -8.56 -17.17 17.14
CA ARG A 97 -7.36 -17.85 16.63
C ARG A 97 -6.25 -16.88 16.21
N CYS A 98 -6.45 -15.57 16.39
CA CYS A 98 -5.55 -14.55 15.86
C CYS A 98 -4.91 -13.72 16.96
N THR A 99 -3.64 -13.41 16.77
CA THR A 99 -2.92 -12.37 17.52
C THR A 99 -2.49 -11.28 16.57
N VAL A 100 -2.86 -10.04 16.85
CA VAL A 100 -2.48 -8.88 16.04
C VAL A 100 -1.20 -8.25 16.58
N LEU A 101 -0.16 -8.21 15.75
CA LEU A 101 1.03 -7.42 16.01
C LEU A 101 0.80 -5.99 15.50
N TYR A 102 0.75 -5.04 16.41
CA TYR A 102 0.41 -3.65 16.08
C TYR A 102 1.55 -2.68 16.42
N LYS A 103 1.55 -1.55 15.73
CA LYS A 103 2.43 -0.41 15.98
C LYS A 103 1.66 0.82 16.47
N ASP A 104 0.42 0.98 16.02
CA ASP A 104 -0.47 2.05 16.44
C ASP A 104 -1.12 1.69 17.78
N PRO A 105 -0.92 2.47 18.85
CA PRO A 105 -1.47 2.18 20.18
C PRO A 105 -2.99 2.15 20.23
N ASN A 106 -3.68 2.70 19.23
CA ASN A 106 -5.14 2.66 19.14
C ASN A 106 -5.67 1.36 18.50
N THR A 107 -4.81 0.53 17.90
CA THR A 107 -5.23 -0.73 17.25
C THR A 107 -5.97 -1.68 18.21
N PRO A 108 -5.50 -1.92 19.45
CA PRO A 108 -6.19 -2.84 20.37
C PRO A 108 -7.65 -2.48 20.65
N GLN A 109 -7.99 -1.20 20.62
CA GLN A 109 -9.36 -0.73 20.86
C GLN A 109 -10.33 -1.02 19.70
N ARG A 110 -9.80 -1.35 18.52
CA ARG A 110 -10.55 -1.65 17.28
C ARG A 110 -10.64 -3.14 16.99
N LEU A 111 -9.99 -3.96 17.81
CA LEU A 111 -10.00 -5.40 17.59
C LEU A 111 -11.37 -6.00 17.94
N PRO A 112 -11.81 -6.99 17.15
CA PRO A 112 -13.01 -7.74 17.50
C PRO A 112 -12.78 -8.54 18.80
N ALA A 113 -13.89 -8.84 19.50
CA ALA A 113 -13.83 -9.62 20.72
C ALA A 113 -13.13 -10.97 20.50
N GLY A 114 -12.23 -11.32 21.38
CA GLY A 114 -11.47 -12.57 21.34
C GLY A 114 -10.14 -12.53 20.59
N ALA A 115 -9.86 -11.49 19.84
CA ALA A 115 -8.53 -11.30 19.24
C ALA A 115 -7.52 -10.80 20.28
N ASP A 116 -6.34 -11.42 20.33
CA ASP A 116 -5.23 -10.95 21.15
C ASP A 116 -4.42 -9.85 20.43
N ALA A 117 -3.72 -9.00 21.19
CA ALA A 117 -2.90 -7.92 20.63
C ALA A 117 -1.56 -7.79 21.34
N VAL A 118 -0.49 -7.65 20.57
CA VAL A 118 0.87 -7.45 21.08
C VAL A 118 1.53 -6.27 20.35
N ASP A 119 2.19 -5.38 21.07
CA ASP A 119 3.01 -4.35 20.46
C ASP A 119 4.22 -5.01 19.78
N TRP A 120 4.41 -4.73 18.48
CA TRP A 120 5.54 -5.30 17.76
C TRP A 120 6.90 -4.92 18.33
N MET A 121 7.01 -3.82 19.08
CA MET A 121 8.22 -3.45 19.81
C MET A 121 8.56 -4.43 20.93
N ASP A 122 7.54 -5.04 21.54
CA ASP A 122 7.76 -6.06 22.57
C ASP A 122 8.33 -7.36 21.95
N VAL A 123 8.03 -7.62 20.67
CA VAL A 123 8.60 -8.75 19.90
C VAL A 123 10.10 -8.61 19.71
N VAL A 124 10.57 -7.39 19.41
CA VAL A 124 11.95 -7.12 18.98
C VAL A 124 12.92 -7.00 20.14
N SER A 125 12.43 -6.70 21.34
CA SER A 125 13.27 -6.27 22.48
C SER A 125 13.97 -7.40 23.24
N HIS A 126 13.78 -8.68 22.87
CA HIS A 126 14.01 -9.80 23.76
C HIS A 126 15.39 -10.44 23.78
N ASP A 127 16.24 -10.27 22.76
CA ASP A 127 17.51 -11.01 22.74
C ASP A 127 18.69 -10.22 22.18
N HIS A 128 19.06 -9.16 22.91
CA HIS A 128 20.21 -8.33 22.54
C HIS A 128 21.55 -9.10 22.51
N GLY A 129 21.72 -10.08 23.37
CA GLY A 129 22.93 -10.89 23.42
C GLY A 129 23.15 -11.71 22.17
N ARG A 130 22.08 -12.42 21.77
CA ARG A 130 22.05 -13.23 20.54
C ARG A 130 22.29 -12.36 19.31
N TRP A 131 21.56 -11.25 19.19
CA TRP A 131 21.73 -10.32 18.08
C TRP A 131 23.15 -9.76 17.99
N HIS A 132 23.70 -9.26 19.11
CA HIS A 132 25.03 -8.64 19.12
C HIS A 132 26.11 -9.63 18.69
N SER A 133 26.04 -10.88 19.15
CA SER A 133 26.96 -11.94 18.77
C SER A 133 26.83 -12.29 17.27
N ALA A 134 25.60 -12.46 16.78
CA ALA A 134 25.31 -12.76 15.37
C ALA A 134 25.75 -11.61 14.45
N PHE A 135 25.43 -10.37 14.81
CA PHE A 135 25.79 -9.18 14.04
C PHE A 135 27.31 -9.02 13.92
N ARG A 136 28.07 -9.18 15.03
CA ARG A 136 29.53 -9.10 15.00
C ARG A 136 30.15 -10.10 14.02
N ARG A 137 29.62 -11.32 13.94
CA ARG A 137 30.11 -12.34 12.99
C ARG A 137 29.86 -11.96 11.52
N CYS A 138 28.69 -11.39 11.24
CA CYS A 138 28.27 -11.11 9.85
C CYS A 138 28.69 -9.72 9.34
N TRP A 139 28.94 -8.75 10.23
CA TRP A 139 29.20 -7.36 9.85
C TRP A 139 30.36 -7.14 8.87
N PRO A 140 31.53 -7.80 9.02
CA PRO A 140 32.65 -7.60 8.08
C PRO A 140 32.25 -7.94 6.62
N GLN A 141 31.52 -9.03 6.44
CA GLN A 141 31.02 -9.46 5.13
C GLN A 141 29.97 -8.49 4.58
N TRP A 142 29.01 -8.07 5.41
CA TRP A 142 28.00 -7.07 5.01
C TRP A 142 28.65 -5.74 4.62
N ARG A 143 29.62 -5.27 5.39
CA ARG A 143 30.35 -4.02 5.08
C ARG A 143 31.03 -4.09 3.71
N SER A 144 31.74 -5.18 3.43
CA SER A 144 32.39 -5.40 2.15
C SER A 144 31.39 -5.41 1.00
N ARG A 145 30.25 -6.12 1.19
CA ARG A 145 29.19 -6.22 0.19
C ARG A 145 28.56 -4.88 -0.11
N VAL A 146 28.21 -4.10 0.91
CA VAL A 146 27.65 -2.74 0.74
C VAL A 146 28.63 -1.83 0.00
N GLN A 147 29.93 -1.92 0.31
CA GLN A 147 30.93 -1.15 -0.42
C GLN A 147 30.99 -1.52 -1.91
N SER A 148 30.97 -2.83 -2.21
CA SER A 148 30.93 -3.35 -3.58
C SER A 148 29.69 -2.86 -4.33
N LEU A 149 28.51 -2.99 -3.74
CA LEU A 149 27.23 -2.53 -4.32
C LEU A 149 27.24 -1.02 -4.61
N CYS A 150 27.64 -0.21 -3.64
CA CYS A 150 27.72 1.23 -3.83
C CYS A 150 28.67 1.60 -4.98
N LYS A 151 29.78 0.89 -5.13
CA LYS A 151 30.73 1.10 -6.23
C LYS A 151 30.16 0.65 -7.58
N SER A 152 29.59 -0.55 -7.64
CA SER A 152 29.05 -1.14 -8.89
C SER A 152 27.89 -0.33 -9.48
N PHE A 153 27.06 0.26 -8.63
CA PHE A 153 25.88 1.02 -9.04
C PHE A 153 26.09 2.54 -8.97
N GLY A 154 27.33 3.01 -8.74
CA GLY A 154 27.61 4.45 -8.68
C GLY A 154 26.83 5.22 -7.61
N LEU A 155 26.45 4.57 -6.50
CA LEU A 155 25.63 5.18 -5.47
C LEU A 155 26.42 6.23 -4.70
N PRO A 156 25.76 7.34 -4.27
CA PRO A 156 26.42 8.41 -3.53
C PRO A 156 26.92 7.94 -2.16
N ARG A 157 27.96 8.59 -1.62
CA ARG A 157 28.57 8.23 -0.30
C ARG A 157 27.55 8.08 0.82
N GLY A 158 26.52 8.92 0.85
CA GLY A 158 25.45 8.82 1.86
C GLY A 158 24.59 7.56 1.75
N ALA A 159 24.56 6.87 0.60
CA ALA A 159 23.82 5.61 0.44
C ALA A 159 24.48 4.48 1.26
N MET A 160 25.81 4.42 1.29
CA MET A 160 26.54 3.43 2.09
C MET A 160 26.18 3.52 3.59
N GLU A 161 26.07 4.74 4.13
CA GLU A 161 25.69 4.92 5.55
C GLU A 161 24.24 4.49 5.79
N ARG A 162 23.31 4.83 4.89
CA ARG A 162 21.90 4.45 5.02
C ARG A 162 21.71 2.94 4.93
N LEU A 163 22.39 2.29 3.99
CA LEU A 163 22.38 0.83 3.85
C LEU A 163 22.97 0.16 5.10
N SER A 164 24.10 0.66 5.62
CA SER A 164 24.72 0.14 6.84
C SER A 164 23.80 0.26 8.05
N LEU A 165 23.11 1.39 8.21
CA LEU A 165 22.14 1.58 9.27
C LEU A 165 20.93 0.66 9.11
N SER A 166 20.44 0.48 7.87
CA SER A 166 19.34 -0.43 7.60
C SER A 166 19.70 -1.88 7.88
N ILE A 167 20.92 -2.31 7.57
CA ILE A 167 21.42 -3.65 7.92
C ILE A 167 21.45 -3.82 9.43
N LEU A 168 21.99 -2.86 10.17
CA LEU A 168 22.02 -2.89 11.63
C LEU A 168 20.63 -3.09 12.22
N VAL A 169 19.69 -2.30 11.76
CA VAL A 169 18.30 -2.32 12.23
C VAL A 169 17.59 -3.59 11.81
N ASN A 170 17.64 -3.97 10.52
CA ASN A 170 16.97 -5.15 10.02
C ASN A 170 17.54 -6.44 10.63
N SER A 171 18.85 -6.48 10.92
CA SER A 171 19.46 -7.61 11.64
C SER A 171 18.90 -7.77 13.05
N GLN A 172 18.68 -6.67 13.76
CA GLN A 172 18.07 -6.70 15.10
C GLN A 172 16.61 -7.16 15.03
N LEU A 173 15.85 -6.61 14.07
CA LEU A 173 14.47 -7.00 13.84
C LEU A 173 14.35 -8.49 13.45
N ALA A 174 15.23 -8.99 12.60
CA ALA A 174 15.23 -10.39 12.18
C ALA A 174 15.53 -11.35 13.33
N VAL A 175 16.61 -11.11 14.10
CA VAL A 175 16.96 -11.97 15.24
C VAL A 175 15.92 -11.89 16.36
N GLY A 176 15.36 -10.72 16.64
CA GLY A 176 14.25 -10.55 17.60
C GLY A 176 12.99 -11.29 17.15
N SER A 177 12.64 -11.18 15.85
CA SER A 177 11.51 -11.91 15.27
C SER A 177 11.73 -13.43 15.36
N LEU A 178 12.93 -13.91 15.03
CA LEU A 178 13.26 -15.33 15.12
C LEU A 178 13.09 -15.85 16.56
N ALA A 179 13.68 -15.20 17.54
CA ALA A 179 13.56 -15.57 18.95
C ALA A 179 12.10 -15.53 19.44
N PHE A 180 11.29 -14.59 18.97
CA PHE A 180 9.87 -14.54 19.27
C PHE A 180 9.10 -15.72 18.64
N LEU A 181 9.30 -16.00 17.35
CA LEU A 181 8.62 -17.06 16.63
C LEU A 181 9.02 -18.46 17.13
N GLU A 182 10.27 -18.67 17.53
CA GLU A 182 10.72 -19.91 18.18
C GLU A 182 9.93 -20.21 19.46
N ARG A 183 9.54 -19.18 20.20
CA ARG A 183 8.75 -19.32 21.44
C ARG A 183 7.27 -19.51 21.19
N CYS A 184 6.65 -18.65 20.36
CA CYS A 184 5.21 -18.67 20.21
C CYS A 184 4.69 -19.69 19.20
N ARG A 185 5.55 -20.18 18.26
CA ARG A 185 5.18 -21.21 17.27
C ARG A 185 3.81 -20.97 16.63
N PRO A 186 3.59 -19.84 15.95
CA PRO A 186 2.31 -19.58 15.32
C PRO A 186 2.05 -20.54 14.16
N ALA A 187 0.78 -20.73 13.82
CA ALA A 187 0.38 -21.55 12.68
C ALA A 187 0.68 -20.87 11.34
N ALA A 188 0.66 -19.54 11.30
CA ALA A 188 0.96 -18.75 10.11
C ALA A 188 1.28 -17.28 10.47
N VAL A 189 1.87 -16.57 9.52
CA VAL A 189 2.06 -15.11 9.56
C VAL A 189 1.36 -14.47 8.37
N VAL A 190 0.49 -13.49 8.63
CA VAL A 190 -0.24 -12.72 7.61
C VAL A 190 0.14 -11.24 7.74
N THR A 191 0.44 -10.57 6.63
CA THR A 191 0.78 -9.14 6.62
C THR A 191 0.10 -8.41 5.47
N ASP A 192 -0.19 -7.12 5.67
CA ASP A 192 -0.64 -6.22 4.60
C ASP A 192 0.49 -5.75 3.68
N TYR A 193 1.76 -6.03 4.03
CA TYR A 193 2.91 -5.61 3.24
C TYR A 193 4.20 -6.27 3.74
N ASP A 194 4.76 -7.18 2.96
CA ASP A 194 5.96 -7.93 3.32
C ASP A 194 7.29 -7.23 2.99
N ARG A 195 7.26 -5.98 2.49
CA ARG A 195 8.44 -5.22 2.03
C ARG A 195 8.96 -4.18 3.03
N ALA A 196 8.18 -3.79 4.04
CA ALA A 196 8.64 -2.85 5.07
C ALA A 196 9.59 -3.54 6.06
N CYS A 197 10.47 -2.76 6.71
CA CYS A 197 11.53 -3.27 7.59
C CYS A 197 11.08 -4.39 8.56
N PHE A 198 10.09 -4.12 9.43
CA PHE A 198 9.68 -5.12 10.42
C PHE A 198 8.88 -6.29 9.79
N PRO A 199 7.85 -6.03 8.95
CA PRO A 199 7.16 -7.12 8.27
C PRO A 199 8.08 -8.05 7.49
N SER A 200 9.03 -7.51 6.73
CA SER A 200 9.96 -8.35 5.97
C SER A 200 10.85 -9.21 6.87
N CYS A 201 11.36 -8.66 7.97
CA CYS A 201 12.16 -9.42 8.92
C CYS A 201 11.35 -10.53 9.62
N LEU A 202 10.10 -10.23 10.01
CA LEU A 202 9.21 -11.22 10.61
C LEU A 202 8.86 -12.35 9.63
N VAL A 203 8.54 -12.00 8.37
CA VAL A 203 8.23 -12.97 7.31
C VAL A 203 9.44 -13.87 7.02
N LEU A 204 10.64 -13.30 6.89
CA LEU A 204 11.87 -14.08 6.67
C LEU A 204 12.19 -15.00 7.84
N ALA A 205 12.03 -14.53 9.08
CA ALA A 205 12.22 -15.35 10.26
C ALA A 205 11.17 -16.49 10.34
N ALA A 206 9.92 -16.23 9.98
CA ALA A 206 8.89 -17.27 9.90
C ALA A 206 9.24 -18.34 8.87
N LYS A 207 9.69 -17.94 7.68
CA LYS A 207 10.12 -18.85 6.62
C LYS A 207 11.30 -19.73 7.05
N SER A 208 12.30 -19.18 7.76
CA SER A 208 13.42 -19.98 8.26
C SER A 208 13.00 -21.05 9.29
N LEU A 209 11.84 -20.89 9.90
CA LEU A 209 11.22 -21.86 10.82
C LEU A 209 10.18 -22.77 10.15
N GLY A 210 9.97 -22.65 8.84
CA GLY A 210 8.95 -23.41 8.11
C GLY A 210 7.50 -22.98 8.41
N ILE A 211 7.31 -21.77 8.98
CA ILE A 211 5.99 -21.23 9.29
C ILE A 211 5.42 -20.58 8.02
N PRO A 212 4.23 -20.95 7.55
CA PRO A 212 3.60 -20.38 6.37
C PRO A 212 3.43 -18.86 6.46
N THR A 213 3.71 -18.14 5.37
CA THR A 213 3.67 -16.69 5.34
C THR A 213 2.81 -16.17 4.19
N PHE A 214 1.99 -15.17 4.48
CA PHE A 214 1.03 -14.58 3.54
C PHE A 214 1.16 -13.07 3.51
N SER A 215 1.07 -12.49 2.31
CA SER A 215 1.03 -11.04 2.09
C SER A 215 -0.22 -10.65 1.31
N LEU A 216 -0.82 -9.50 1.63
CA LEU A 216 -1.99 -8.98 0.95
C LEU A 216 -1.58 -7.80 0.05
N GLN A 217 -2.14 -7.74 -1.15
CA GLN A 217 -2.02 -6.53 -1.97
C GLN A 217 -2.75 -5.38 -1.27
N HIS A 218 -2.03 -4.29 -0.98
CA HIS A 218 -2.53 -3.19 -0.15
C HIS A 218 -2.98 -1.95 -0.92
N GLY A 219 -2.71 -1.88 -2.22
CA GLY A 219 -3.04 -0.74 -3.07
C GLY A 219 -3.00 -1.09 -4.56
N VAL A 220 -3.35 -0.12 -5.38
CA VAL A 220 -3.21 -0.22 -6.84
C VAL A 220 -1.73 -0.44 -7.19
N MET A 221 -1.48 -1.38 -8.07
CA MET A 221 -0.15 -1.76 -8.52
C MET A 221 0.17 -1.08 -9.85
N ASN A 222 1.41 -0.65 -10.04
CA ASN A 222 1.90 -0.16 -11.33
C ASN A 222 2.34 -1.32 -12.22
N GLN A 223 2.53 -1.07 -13.51
CA GLN A 223 3.04 -2.07 -14.46
C GLN A 223 4.42 -2.63 -14.10
N ASP A 224 5.26 -1.85 -13.43
CA ASP A 224 6.58 -2.28 -12.94
C ASP A 224 6.52 -3.00 -11.59
N ALA A 225 5.35 -3.08 -10.97
CA ALA A 225 5.10 -3.65 -9.65
C ALA A 225 6.03 -3.11 -8.54
N VAL A 226 6.55 -1.89 -8.70
CA VAL A 226 7.38 -1.25 -7.66
C VAL A 226 6.62 -1.18 -6.34
N GLY A 227 7.28 -1.57 -5.25
CA GLY A 227 6.67 -1.71 -3.92
C GLY A 227 6.04 -3.08 -3.64
N TYR A 228 5.94 -3.97 -4.65
CA TYR A 228 5.40 -5.33 -4.48
C TYR A 228 6.43 -6.42 -4.77
N VAL A 229 7.48 -6.11 -5.53
CA VAL A 229 8.50 -7.08 -5.94
C VAL A 229 9.85 -6.83 -5.28
N PRO A 230 10.57 -7.88 -4.89
CA PRO A 230 10.19 -9.29 -4.90
C PRO A 230 9.18 -9.61 -3.79
N VAL A 231 8.32 -10.63 -4.01
CA VAL A 231 7.45 -11.18 -2.97
C VAL A 231 8.30 -12.00 -2.00
N ILE A 232 8.36 -11.55 -0.73
CA ILE A 232 9.12 -12.22 0.33
C ILE A 232 8.29 -13.37 0.91
N ALA A 233 7.00 -13.15 1.16
CA ALA A 233 6.08 -14.18 1.67
C ALA A 233 6.02 -15.42 0.78
N ASP A 234 5.57 -16.55 1.31
CA ASP A 234 5.36 -17.77 0.54
C ASP A 234 4.21 -17.61 -0.43
N ARG A 235 3.20 -16.82 -0.07
CA ARG A 235 2.07 -16.49 -0.93
C ARG A 235 1.64 -15.04 -0.77
N MET A 236 1.34 -14.39 -1.91
CA MET A 236 0.74 -13.08 -1.97
C MET A 236 -0.65 -13.18 -2.58
N PHE A 237 -1.64 -12.56 -1.94
CA PHE A 237 -2.98 -12.41 -2.48
C PHE A 237 -3.08 -11.16 -3.33
N CYS A 238 -3.20 -11.35 -4.64
CA CYS A 238 -3.47 -10.30 -5.62
C CYS A 238 -4.97 -10.00 -5.67
N TRP A 239 -5.33 -8.78 -6.02
CA TRP A 239 -6.75 -8.39 -6.14
C TRP A 239 -7.45 -9.11 -7.28
N GLY A 240 -6.80 -9.31 -8.41
CA GLY A 240 -7.37 -9.96 -9.59
C GLY A 240 -6.32 -10.54 -10.52
N GLU A 241 -6.76 -10.95 -11.70
CA GLU A 241 -5.89 -11.55 -12.70
C GLU A 241 -4.89 -10.52 -13.27
N LEU A 242 -5.32 -9.26 -13.47
CA LEU A 242 -4.44 -8.21 -13.96
C LEU A 242 -3.24 -7.95 -13.04
N PRO A 243 -3.40 -7.71 -11.72
CA PRO A 243 -2.25 -7.61 -10.81
C PRO A 243 -1.39 -8.88 -10.78
N ARG A 244 -1.99 -10.07 -10.84
CA ARG A 244 -1.26 -11.34 -10.88
C ARG A 244 -0.40 -11.45 -12.13
N ARG A 245 -0.92 -11.07 -13.30
CA ARG A 245 -0.20 -11.05 -14.57
C ARG A 245 0.98 -10.07 -14.52
N ILE A 246 0.76 -8.84 -14.04
CA ILE A 246 1.83 -7.83 -13.89
C ILE A 246 2.96 -8.38 -13.00
N MET A 247 2.64 -9.01 -11.87
CA MET A 247 3.63 -9.63 -11.00
C MET A 247 4.40 -10.75 -11.71
N THR A 248 3.72 -11.57 -12.49
CA THR A 248 4.33 -12.65 -13.26
C THR A 248 5.28 -12.11 -14.33
N GLU A 249 4.87 -11.09 -15.07
CA GLU A 249 5.66 -10.42 -16.11
C GLU A 249 6.90 -9.73 -15.53
N THR A 250 6.82 -9.21 -14.30
CA THR A 250 8.00 -8.69 -13.58
C THR A 250 8.89 -9.79 -13.02
N GLY A 251 8.55 -11.07 -13.26
CA GLY A 251 9.36 -12.25 -12.99
C GLY A 251 9.13 -12.85 -11.61
N GLN A 252 8.00 -12.56 -10.97
CA GLN A 252 7.64 -13.30 -9.77
C GLN A 252 7.13 -14.69 -10.13
N ASN A 253 7.41 -15.66 -9.25
CA ASN A 253 6.93 -17.03 -9.43
C ASN A 253 5.40 -17.06 -9.31
N PRO A 254 4.66 -17.48 -10.36
CA PRO A 254 3.20 -17.55 -10.32
C PRO A 254 2.63 -18.42 -9.20
N ALA A 255 3.38 -19.45 -8.76
CA ALA A 255 2.97 -20.32 -7.65
C ALA A 255 2.86 -19.59 -6.31
N LYS A 256 3.53 -18.43 -6.18
CA LYS A 256 3.39 -17.56 -5.00
C LYS A 256 2.20 -16.61 -5.07
N LEU A 257 1.50 -16.52 -6.20
CA LEU A 257 0.50 -15.52 -6.46
C LEU A 257 -0.90 -16.14 -6.48
N ALA A 258 -1.68 -15.87 -5.45
CA ALA A 258 -3.09 -16.28 -5.36
C ALA A 258 -4.02 -15.09 -5.66
N ILE A 259 -5.19 -15.34 -6.23
CA ILE A 259 -6.22 -14.31 -6.41
C ILE A 259 -7.12 -14.32 -5.17
N GLY A 260 -7.10 -13.25 -4.41
CA GLY A 260 -7.89 -13.07 -3.19
C GLY A 260 -9.03 -12.07 -3.33
N GLY A 261 -8.96 -11.16 -4.31
CA GLY A 261 -9.81 -9.99 -4.34
C GLY A 261 -9.30 -8.86 -3.43
N CYS A 262 -10.13 -7.87 -3.19
CA CYS A 262 -9.81 -6.71 -2.36
C CYS A 262 -10.83 -6.53 -1.22
N PRO A 263 -10.49 -6.84 0.04
CA PRO A 263 -11.38 -6.62 1.19
C PRO A 263 -11.77 -5.15 1.39
N ARG A 264 -10.92 -4.22 0.96
CA ARG A 264 -11.13 -2.78 1.12
C ARG A 264 -12.14 -2.19 0.13
N LEU A 265 -12.28 -2.77 -1.04
CA LEU A 265 -13.14 -2.25 -2.07
C LEU A 265 -14.56 -2.79 -1.94
N SER A 266 -15.54 -1.94 -2.27
CA SER A 266 -16.95 -2.31 -2.41
C SER A 266 -17.52 -1.67 -3.67
N ARG A 267 -18.34 -2.39 -4.40
CA ARG A 267 -19.13 -1.82 -5.51
C ARG A 267 -20.26 -0.94 -5.01
N GLU A 268 -20.74 -1.21 -3.81
CA GLU A 268 -21.82 -0.46 -3.20
C GLU A 268 -21.31 0.87 -2.64
N LEU A 269 -22.15 1.88 -2.73
CA LEU A 269 -21.96 3.16 -2.08
C LEU A 269 -22.72 3.15 -0.76
N PRO A 270 -22.08 3.46 0.36
CA PRO A 270 -22.70 3.36 1.68
C PRO A 270 -23.71 4.50 1.95
N VAL A 271 -23.87 5.44 1.01
CA VAL A 271 -24.70 6.63 1.14
C VAL A 271 -25.39 6.95 -0.19
N GLU A 272 -26.62 7.47 -0.09
CA GLU A 272 -27.36 7.93 -1.26
C GLU A 272 -26.76 9.21 -1.84
N PRO A 273 -26.53 9.27 -3.17
CA PRO A 273 -25.92 10.41 -3.86
C PRO A 273 -26.60 11.74 -3.56
N GLU A 274 -27.94 11.75 -3.54
CA GLU A 274 -28.78 12.93 -3.33
C GLU A 274 -28.55 13.56 -1.95
N ASN A 275 -28.38 12.73 -0.91
CA ASN A 275 -28.11 13.19 0.44
C ASN A 275 -26.78 13.93 0.54
N VAL A 276 -25.76 13.40 -0.17
CA VAL A 276 -24.43 14.01 -0.20
C VAL A 276 -24.44 15.31 -1.00
N ARG A 277 -25.08 15.30 -2.18
CA ARG A 277 -25.23 16.49 -3.04
C ARG A 277 -25.97 17.62 -2.32
N SER A 278 -27.05 17.29 -1.63
CA SER A 278 -27.82 18.27 -0.82
C SER A 278 -26.94 18.88 0.29
N ARG A 279 -26.17 18.07 1.02
CA ARG A 279 -25.26 18.55 2.06
C ARG A 279 -24.18 19.48 1.51
N LEU A 280 -23.78 19.29 0.26
CA LEU A 280 -22.83 20.14 -0.46
C LEU A 280 -23.48 21.35 -1.13
N ASN A 281 -24.80 21.54 -1.02
CA ASN A 281 -25.55 22.55 -1.74
C ASN A 281 -25.27 22.50 -3.26
N ILE A 282 -25.31 21.29 -3.84
CA ILE A 282 -25.20 21.07 -5.28
C ILE A 282 -26.64 21.03 -5.85
N ASP A 283 -26.85 21.78 -6.93
CA ASP A 283 -28.13 21.76 -7.63
C ASP A 283 -28.48 20.34 -8.08
N PRO A 284 -29.69 19.81 -7.77
CA PRO A 284 -30.09 18.45 -8.17
C PRO A 284 -30.03 18.18 -9.67
N SER A 285 -30.20 19.22 -10.49
CA SER A 285 -30.12 19.13 -11.96
C SER A 285 -28.69 19.07 -12.49
N HIS A 286 -27.68 19.40 -11.67
CA HIS A 286 -26.28 19.41 -12.09
C HIS A 286 -25.66 18.01 -12.14
N ARG A 287 -24.82 17.80 -13.14
CA ARG A 287 -23.81 16.73 -13.13
C ARG A 287 -22.64 17.14 -12.24
N VAL A 288 -21.94 16.15 -11.68
CA VAL A 288 -20.85 16.41 -10.74
C VAL A 288 -19.54 15.82 -11.26
N ALA A 289 -18.56 16.68 -11.46
CA ALA A 289 -17.19 16.28 -11.73
C ALA A 289 -16.35 16.42 -10.45
N MET A 290 -15.43 15.48 -10.19
CA MET A 290 -14.52 15.54 -9.05
C MET A 290 -13.07 15.36 -9.48
N LEU A 291 -12.20 16.26 -9.05
CA LEU A 291 -10.75 16.09 -9.12
C LEU A 291 -10.24 15.45 -7.83
N GLY A 292 -9.57 14.30 -7.95
CA GLY A 292 -8.76 13.71 -6.87
C GLY A 292 -7.32 14.17 -6.96
N THR A 293 -6.84 14.97 -6.00
CA THR A 293 -5.45 15.42 -6.00
C THR A 293 -4.47 14.31 -5.60
N SER A 294 -3.20 14.48 -5.93
CA SER A 294 -2.12 13.51 -5.64
C SER A 294 -0.94 14.24 -5.02
N PRO A 295 -0.07 13.58 -4.22
CA PRO A 295 1.10 14.19 -3.59
C PRO A 295 2.26 14.40 -4.57
N VAL A 296 1.95 15.00 -5.72
CA VAL A 296 2.91 15.41 -6.77
C VAL A 296 3.51 16.79 -6.44
N PRO A 297 4.54 17.26 -7.18
CA PRO A 297 5.14 18.57 -6.94
C PRO A 297 4.12 19.72 -6.87
N PRO A 298 4.31 20.71 -5.99
CA PRO A 298 3.36 21.81 -5.76
C PRO A 298 2.88 22.53 -7.02
N VAL A 299 3.78 22.77 -7.97
CA VAL A 299 3.44 23.44 -9.25
C VAL A 299 2.44 22.62 -10.05
N GLN A 300 2.66 21.32 -10.16
CA GLN A 300 1.77 20.41 -10.89
C GLN A 300 0.40 20.30 -10.24
N ARG A 301 0.34 20.23 -8.90
CA ARG A 301 -0.92 20.21 -8.16
C ARG A 301 -1.79 21.44 -8.41
N ARG A 302 -1.16 22.61 -8.39
CA ARG A 302 -1.86 23.88 -8.65
C ARG A 302 -2.32 23.98 -10.10
N LEU A 303 -1.47 23.58 -11.05
CA LEU A 303 -1.81 23.56 -12.47
C LEU A 303 -3.03 22.65 -12.72
N LEU A 304 -3.02 21.43 -12.17
CA LEU A 304 -4.13 20.50 -12.32
C LEU A 304 -5.43 21.02 -11.71
N ALA A 305 -5.37 21.61 -10.50
CA ALA A 305 -6.53 22.23 -9.87
C ALA A 305 -7.08 23.39 -10.68
N ALA A 306 -6.19 24.23 -11.25
CA ALA A 306 -6.60 25.34 -12.12
C ALA A 306 -7.26 24.84 -13.41
N TRP A 307 -6.66 23.86 -14.11
CA TRP A 307 -7.24 23.25 -15.32
C TRP A 307 -8.62 22.66 -15.05
N PHE A 308 -8.77 21.95 -13.92
CA PHE A 308 -10.05 21.38 -13.53
C PHE A 308 -11.11 22.45 -13.29
N CYS A 309 -10.77 23.51 -12.54
CA CYS A 309 -11.68 24.59 -12.25
C CYS A 309 -12.06 25.37 -13.53
N ASP A 310 -11.10 25.63 -14.41
CA ASP A 310 -11.35 26.26 -15.71
C ASP A 310 -12.26 25.38 -16.59
N ALA A 311 -12.01 24.07 -16.67
CA ALA A 311 -12.83 23.14 -17.45
C ALA A 311 -14.28 23.07 -16.94
N VAL A 312 -14.47 22.97 -15.62
CA VAL A 312 -15.81 22.95 -15.01
C VAL A 312 -16.53 24.27 -15.24
N SER A 313 -15.84 25.41 -15.16
CA SER A 313 -16.45 26.74 -15.33
C SER A 313 -16.99 26.99 -16.76
N GLN A 314 -16.54 26.22 -17.74
CA GLN A 314 -16.97 26.28 -19.14
C GLN A 314 -18.20 25.38 -19.43
N LEU A 315 -18.72 24.66 -18.46
CA LEU A 315 -19.78 23.67 -18.64
C LEU A 315 -21.01 24.06 -17.81
N ASP A 316 -22.09 24.43 -18.52
CA ASP A 316 -23.38 24.67 -17.88
C ASP A 316 -23.93 23.38 -17.26
N GLY A 317 -24.59 23.50 -16.10
CA GLY A 317 -25.17 22.36 -15.40
C GLY A 317 -24.14 21.39 -14.80
N VAL A 318 -22.89 21.83 -14.58
CA VAL A 318 -21.84 21.04 -13.94
C VAL A 318 -21.37 21.70 -12.65
N SER A 319 -21.33 20.91 -11.56
CA SER A 319 -20.70 21.28 -10.30
C SER A 319 -19.36 20.58 -10.13
N GLY A 320 -18.37 21.29 -9.59
CA GLY A 320 -17.03 20.75 -9.36
C GLY A 320 -16.74 20.45 -7.89
N ILE A 321 -16.02 19.36 -7.66
CA ILE A 321 -15.42 19.03 -6.35
C ILE A 321 -13.93 18.84 -6.54
N VAL A 322 -13.10 19.49 -5.74
CA VAL A 322 -11.67 19.19 -5.60
C VAL A 322 -11.48 18.49 -4.26
N ARG A 323 -11.22 17.17 -4.31
CA ARG A 323 -10.94 16.38 -3.12
C ARG A 323 -9.44 16.28 -2.89
N LEU A 324 -9.01 16.79 -1.74
CA LEU A 324 -7.59 16.83 -1.40
C LEU A 324 -7.07 15.47 -0.94
N HIS A 325 -5.82 15.18 -1.33
CA HIS A 325 -5.09 14.04 -0.78
C HIS A 325 -4.89 14.21 0.76
N PRO A 326 -4.90 13.14 1.57
CA PRO A 326 -4.77 13.24 3.03
C PRO A 326 -3.54 13.99 3.56
N SER A 327 -2.48 14.11 2.75
CA SER A 327 -1.28 14.87 3.10
C SER A 327 -1.32 16.36 2.72
N GLU A 328 -2.42 16.81 2.13
CA GLU A 328 -2.57 18.19 1.62
C GLU A 328 -3.49 19.02 2.53
N LYS A 329 -3.38 20.34 2.41
CA LYS A 329 -4.14 21.31 3.21
C LYS A 329 -4.90 22.26 2.31
N LEU A 330 -6.10 22.66 2.72
CA LEU A 330 -6.99 23.57 2.00
C LEU A 330 -6.33 24.94 1.73
N GLU A 331 -5.53 25.44 2.67
CA GLU A 331 -4.86 26.74 2.55
C GLU A 331 -3.97 26.82 1.31
N PHE A 332 -3.43 25.68 0.86
CA PHE A 332 -2.59 25.63 -0.34
C PHE A 332 -3.36 26.01 -1.62
N TYR A 333 -4.68 25.86 -1.64
CA TYR A 333 -5.56 26.11 -2.77
C TYR A 333 -6.48 27.33 -2.57
N ALA A 334 -6.31 28.11 -1.51
CA ALA A 334 -7.25 29.16 -1.10
C ALA A 334 -7.49 30.24 -2.15
N ASP A 335 -6.49 30.61 -2.95
CA ASP A 335 -6.60 31.58 -4.03
C ASP A 335 -7.38 31.00 -5.23
N ILE A 336 -7.17 29.73 -5.58
CA ILE A 336 -7.93 29.04 -6.63
C ILE A 336 -9.39 28.90 -6.18
N ALA A 337 -9.64 28.46 -4.96
CA ALA A 337 -10.98 28.33 -4.42
C ALA A 337 -11.77 29.67 -4.41
N ARG A 338 -11.10 30.79 -4.13
CA ARG A 338 -11.73 32.12 -4.21
C ARG A 338 -12.07 32.55 -5.64
N LYS A 339 -11.23 32.15 -6.62
CA LYS A 339 -11.47 32.47 -8.04
C LYS A 339 -12.66 31.65 -8.61
N TYR A 340 -12.89 30.42 -8.10
CA TYR A 340 -13.90 29.50 -8.62
C TYR A 340 -14.88 29.07 -7.50
N PRO A 341 -15.76 29.96 -7.02
CA PRO A 341 -16.67 29.67 -5.89
C PRO A 341 -17.68 28.55 -6.15
N GLN A 342 -17.92 28.20 -7.43
CA GLN A 342 -18.77 27.10 -7.85
C GLN A 342 -18.11 25.71 -7.68
N VAL A 343 -16.79 25.67 -7.41
CA VAL A 343 -16.05 24.44 -7.15
C VAL A 343 -15.80 24.28 -5.65
N LYS A 344 -16.20 23.14 -5.09
CA LYS A 344 -16.04 22.84 -3.66
C LYS A 344 -14.68 22.19 -3.43
N PHE A 345 -13.87 22.78 -2.55
CA PHE A 345 -12.60 22.17 -2.12
C PHE A 345 -12.82 21.47 -0.78
N LEU A 346 -12.57 20.16 -0.73
CA LEU A 346 -12.88 19.31 0.42
C LEU A 346 -11.66 18.49 0.83
N ASP A 347 -11.44 18.36 2.12
CA ASP A 347 -10.47 17.43 2.69
C ASP A 347 -11.16 16.22 3.35
N ASN A 348 -10.35 15.29 3.88
CA ASN A 348 -10.86 14.06 4.48
C ASN A 348 -11.62 14.27 5.80
N SER A 349 -11.48 15.42 6.47
CA SER A 349 -12.21 15.74 7.69
C SER A 349 -13.66 16.14 7.42
N GLN A 350 -13.91 16.67 6.22
CA GLN A 350 -15.21 17.16 5.79
C GLN A 350 -16.06 16.07 5.12
N MET A 351 -15.41 15.12 4.44
CA MET A 351 -16.11 14.09 3.68
C MET A 351 -15.23 12.85 3.46
N SER A 352 -15.78 11.66 3.63
CA SER A 352 -15.11 10.40 3.31
C SER A 352 -14.92 10.24 1.79
N LEU A 353 -14.06 9.29 1.37
CA LEU A 353 -13.87 8.98 -0.05
C LEU A 353 -15.18 8.44 -0.66
N ASP A 354 -15.86 7.56 0.02
CA ASP A 354 -17.10 6.94 -0.44
C ASP A 354 -18.23 7.96 -0.62
N GLU A 355 -18.39 8.90 0.31
CA GLU A 355 -19.34 10.00 0.16
C GLU A 355 -18.99 10.89 -1.03
N SER A 356 -17.70 11.18 -1.24
CA SER A 356 -17.25 11.98 -2.38
C SER A 356 -17.54 11.27 -3.71
N LEU A 357 -17.28 9.96 -3.77
CA LEU A 357 -17.58 9.14 -4.95
C LEU A 357 -19.09 8.99 -5.17
N ALA A 358 -19.89 8.91 -4.09
CA ALA A 358 -21.35 8.88 -4.20
C ALA A 358 -21.90 10.14 -4.88
N ALA A 359 -21.42 11.31 -4.51
CA ALA A 359 -21.86 12.58 -5.10
C ALA A 359 -21.45 12.77 -6.56
N THR A 360 -20.47 12.00 -7.08
CA THR A 360 -19.74 12.27 -8.31
C THR A 360 -20.22 11.42 -9.50
N ASP A 361 -20.30 12.00 -10.69
CA ASP A 361 -20.53 11.30 -11.95
C ASP A 361 -19.21 10.96 -12.67
N VAL A 362 -18.27 11.91 -12.72
CA VAL A 362 -16.95 11.77 -13.37
C VAL A 362 -15.82 12.13 -12.42
N VAL A 363 -14.82 11.26 -12.30
CA VAL A 363 -13.63 11.46 -11.49
C VAL A 363 -12.44 11.79 -12.39
N VAL A 364 -11.73 12.86 -12.07
CA VAL A 364 -10.50 13.29 -12.75
C VAL A 364 -9.32 12.97 -11.84
N VAL A 365 -8.32 12.26 -12.36
CA VAL A 365 -7.11 11.88 -11.62
C VAL A 365 -5.86 12.08 -12.47
N GLN A 366 -4.72 12.31 -11.83
CA GLN A 366 -3.41 12.26 -12.47
C GLN A 366 -2.75 10.91 -12.23
N SER A 367 -2.50 10.57 -10.96
CA SER A 367 -1.78 9.36 -10.55
C SER A 367 -2.36 8.76 -9.25
N SER A 368 -3.59 9.12 -8.92
CA SER A 368 -4.24 8.70 -7.67
C SER A 368 -4.84 7.30 -7.77
N GLY A 369 -4.63 6.49 -6.74
CA GLY A 369 -5.34 5.22 -6.55
C GLY A 369 -6.87 5.36 -6.49
N MET A 370 -7.37 6.57 -6.25
CA MET A 370 -8.80 6.90 -6.31
C MET A 370 -9.44 6.57 -7.67
N GLY A 371 -8.65 6.61 -8.78
CA GLY A 371 -9.17 6.20 -10.10
C GLY A 371 -9.64 4.74 -10.10
N GLY A 372 -8.87 3.83 -9.50
CA GLY A 372 -9.28 2.43 -9.35
C GLY A 372 -10.52 2.27 -8.45
N ASP A 373 -10.58 2.99 -7.33
CA ASP A 373 -11.74 3.00 -6.43
C ASP A 373 -13.00 3.52 -7.17
N ALA A 374 -12.84 4.56 -8.00
CA ALA A 374 -13.90 5.13 -8.81
C ALA A 374 -14.44 4.14 -9.85
N LEU A 375 -13.56 3.45 -10.58
CA LEU A 375 -13.94 2.44 -11.57
C LEU A 375 -14.72 1.29 -10.92
N VAL A 376 -14.26 0.78 -9.78
CA VAL A 376 -14.97 -0.26 -9.03
C VAL A 376 -16.38 0.18 -8.63
N LYS A 377 -16.56 1.45 -8.23
CA LYS A 377 -17.86 2.04 -7.87
C LYS A 377 -18.65 2.57 -9.07
N ARG A 378 -18.31 2.13 -10.28
CA ARG A 378 -18.98 2.53 -11.52
C ARG A 378 -19.04 4.04 -11.72
N ARG A 379 -17.93 4.73 -11.44
CA ARG A 379 -17.75 6.13 -11.81
C ARG A 379 -16.88 6.23 -13.04
N LEU A 380 -17.23 7.16 -13.92
CA LEU A 380 -16.42 7.47 -15.10
C LEU A 380 -15.12 8.14 -14.67
N VAL A 381 -14.02 7.86 -15.36
CA VAL A 381 -12.70 8.38 -14.99
C VAL A 381 -12.01 9.03 -16.19
N ILE A 382 -11.39 10.19 -15.94
CA ILE A 382 -10.49 10.87 -16.88
C ILE A 382 -9.10 10.89 -16.24
N VAL A 383 -8.07 10.56 -17.02
CA VAL A 383 -6.66 10.64 -16.59
C VAL A 383 -6.03 11.89 -17.18
N VAL A 384 -5.49 12.76 -16.31
CA VAL A 384 -4.76 13.96 -16.75
C VAL A 384 -3.27 13.67 -16.81
N GLU A 385 -2.66 13.94 -17.96
CA GLU A 385 -1.22 13.93 -18.16
C GLU A 385 -0.65 15.34 -18.06
N ILE A 386 0.12 15.59 -17.02
CA ILE A 386 0.92 16.82 -16.96
C ILE A 386 2.28 16.49 -17.54
N PRO A 387 2.76 17.26 -18.55
CA PRO A 387 4.13 17.12 -19.08
C PRO A 387 5.17 17.15 -17.95
N ASP A 388 6.23 16.35 -18.07
CA ASP A 388 7.32 16.27 -17.11
C ASP A 388 6.95 15.77 -15.69
N ALA A 389 5.77 15.16 -15.52
CA ALA A 389 5.41 14.50 -14.28
C ALA A 389 6.22 13.21 -14.09
N THR A 390 7.17 13.22 -13.14
CA THR A 390 8.16 12.14 -12.95
C THR A 390 7.61 10.88 -12.28
N LEU A 391 6.37 10.86 -11.79
CA LEU A 391 5.81 9.73 -11.05
C LEU A 391 4.34 9.49 -11.44
N GLY A 392 4.10 8.42 -12.18
CA GLY A 392 2.77 7.93 -12.57
C GLY A 392 2.35 6.69 -11.79
N HIS A 393 2.12 6.80 -10.47
CA HIS A 393 1.58 5.65 -9.72
C HIS A 393 0.12 5.40 -10.11
N GLY A 394 -0.17 4.22 -10.66
CA GLY A 394 -1.52 3.78 -11.02
C GLY A 394 -2.07 4.35 -12.33
N LYS A 395 -1.39 5.29 -12.97
CA LYS A 395 -1.77 5.89 -14.25
C LYS A 395 -1.90 4.82 -15.33
N ASP A 396 -0.85 4.04 -15.54
CA ASP A 396 -0.78 3.02 -16.59
C ASP A 396 -1.86 1.94 -16.48
N LEU A 397 -2.32 1.66 -15.25
CA LEU A 397 -3.42 0.71 -15.01
C LEU A 397 -4.77 1.29 -15.41
N ILE A 398 -5.04 2.54 -15.05
CA ILE A 398 -6.29 3.23 -15.40
C ILE A 398 -6.38 3.44 -16.91
N GLU A 399 -5.24 3.59 -17.59
CA GLU A 399 -5.17 3.64 -19.05
C GLU A 399 -5.66 2.35 -19.71
N GLN A 400 -5.38 1.19 -19.12
CA GLN A 400 -5.88 -0.10 -19.61
C GLN A 400 -7.40 -0.24 -19.49
N ALA A 401 -8.04 0.56 -18.64
CA ALA A 401 -9.49 0.64 -18.55
C ALA A 401 -10.14 1.40 -19.72
N GLY A 402 -9.35 1.97 -20.64
CA GLY A 402 -9.86 2.78 -21.76
C GLY A 402 -10.35 4.16 -21.32
N CYS A 403 -9.89 4.68 -20.20
CA CYS A 403 -10.24 6.02 -19.73
C CYS A 403 -9.65 7.10 -20.64
N PRO A 404 -10.40 8.19 -20.95
CA PRO A 404 -9.86 9.31 -21.69
C PRO A 404 -8.61 9.88 -21.04
N ARG A 405 -7.60 10.21 -21.85
CA ARG A 405 -6.36 10.87 -21.44
C ARG A 405 -6.37 12.29 -22.00
N VAL A 406 -6.03 13.25 -21.16
CA VAL A 406 -6.04 14.66 -21.49
C VAL A 406 -4.76 15.34 -21.00
N ALA A 407 -4.23 16.27 -21.78
CA ALA A 407 -2.99 16.98 -21.49
C ALA A 407 -3.16 18.53 -21.44
N SER A 408 -4.40 19.01 -21.51
CA SER A 408 -4.72 20.44 -21.38
C SER A 408 -6.08 20.66 -20.72
N ALA A 409 -6.36 21.92 -20.35
CA ALA A 409 -7.66 22.32 -19.80
C ALA A 409 -8.78 22.17 -20.82
N GLU A 410 -8.52 22.48 -22.09
CA GLU A 410 -9.46 22.40 -23.22
C GLU A 410 -9.86 20.93 -23.48
N GLU A 411 -8.88 20.02 -23.53
CA GLU A 411 -9.12 18.59 -23.67
C GLU A 411 -9.92 18.03 -22.46
N LEU A 412 -9.62 18.52 -21.26
CA LEU A 412 -10.36 18.14 -20.06
C LEU A 412 -11.81 18.59 -20.14
N ALA A 413 -12.07 19.84 -20.56
CA ALA A 413 -13.43 20.36 -20.75
C ALA A 413 -14.21 19.57 -21.81
N ALA A 414 -13.58 19.23 -22.93
CA ALA A 414 -14.17 18.42 -23.98
C ALA A 414 -14.51 17.00 -23.51
N SER A 415 -13.58 16.34 -22.79
CA SER A 415 -13.78 15.00 -22.24
C SER A 415 -14.85 14.96 -21.14
N LEU A 416 -14.89 15.98 -20.28
CA LEU A 416 -15.96 16.13 -19.28
C LEU A 416 -17.31 16.28 -19.95
N ARG A 417 -17.42 17.11 -20.99
CA ARG A 417 -18.68 17.27 -21.75
C ARG A 417 -19.15 15.95 -22.34
N SER A 418 -18.27 15.20 -23.00
CA SER A 418 -18.61 13.90 -23.58
C SER A 418 -19.06 12.89 -22.51
N LEU A 419 -18.32 12.74 -21.43
CA LEU A 419 -18.65 11.80 -20.35
C LEU A 419 -19.90 12.19 -19.54
N LEU A 420 -20.22 13.48 -19.44
CA LEU A 420 -21.36 13.93 -18.65
C LEU A 420 -22.67 13.96 -19.45
N PHE A 421 -22.62 14.20 -20.77
CA PHE A 421 -23.80 14.52 -21.56
C PHE A 421 -24.02 13.64 -22.81
N ASP A 422 -23.00 12.91 -23.30
CA ASP A 422 -23.15 11.97 -24.41
C ASP A 422 -23.42 10.56 -23.86
N GLU A 423 -24.66 10.09 -24.00
CA GLU A 423 -25.10 8.77 -23.51
C GLU A 423 -24.40 7.60 -24.19
N GLU A 424 -24.16 7.70 -25.50
CA GLU A 424 -23.50 6.64 -26.23
C GLU A 424 -22.04 6.50 -25.83
N PHE A 425 -21.32 7.62 -25.73
CA PHE A 425 -19.96 7.67 -25.25
C PHE A 425 -19.84 7.09 -23.83
N ARG A 426 -20.74 7.48 -22.93
CA ARG A 426 -20.81 6.95 -21.55
C ARG A 426 -21.03 5.45 -21.53
N ARG A 427 -21.99 4.95 -22.31
CA ARG A 427 -22.30 3.51 -22.39
C ARG A 427 -21.10 2.70 -22.87
N CYS A 428 -20.43 3.15 -23.92
CA CYS A 428 -19.22 2.51 -24.44
C CYS A 428 -18.09 2.49 -23.40
N HIS A 429 -17.91 3.62 -22.69
CA HIS A 429 -16.92 3.74 -21.65
C HIS A 429 -17.21 2.81 -20.45
N PHE A 430 -18.45 2.74 -19.98
CA PHE A 430 -18.84 1.80 -18.93
C PHE A 430 -18.59 0.35 -19.32
N ALA A 431 -18.90 -0.05 -20.54
CA ALA A 431 -18.66 -1.42 -21.00
C ALA A 431 -17.16 -1.78 -21.04
N ALA A 432 -16.28 -0.83 -21.37
CA ALA A 432 -14.85 -1.03 -21.34
C ALA A 432 -14.32 -1.12 -19.91
N THR A 433 -14.77 -0.24 -19.01
CA THR A 433 -14.33 -0.21 -17.61
C THR A 433 -14.83 -1.40 -16.81
N GLU A 434 -16.04 -1.93 -17.05
CA GLU A 434 -16.50 -3.15 -16.37
C GLU A 434 -15.58 -4.35 -16.67
N ARG A 435 -15.20 -4.56 -17.93
CA ARG A 435 -14.24 -5.62 -18.30
C ARG A 435 -12.89 -5.45 -17.61
N PHE A 436 -12.42 -4.21 -17.52
CA PHE A 436 -11.21 -3.92 -16.77
C PHE A 436 -11.36 -4.27 -15.28
N VAL A 437 -12.48 -3.89 -14.65
CA VAL A 437 -12.72 -4.13 -13.22
C VAL A 437 -12.79 -5.62 -12.90
N GLU A 438 -13.33 -6.46 -13.80
CA GLU A 438 -13.34 -7.92 -13.64
C GLU A 438 -11.92 -8.51 -13.58
N ASP A 439 -11.01 -8.04 -14.44
CA ASP A 439 -9.60 -8.45 -14.42
C ASP A 439 -8.84 -7.82 -13.25
N PHE A 440 -9.18 -6.59 -12.87
CA PHE A 440 -8.51 -5.83 -11.84
C PHE A 440 -8.79 -6.37 -10.42
N CYS A 441 -10.05 -6.79 -10.16
CA CYS A 441 -10.45 -7.24 -8.83
C CYS A 441 -11.52 -8.34 -8.90
N ALA A 442 -11.14 -9.55 -8.53
CA ALA A 442 -11.97 -10.75 -8.67
C ALA A 442 -13.13 -10.84 -7.64
N SER A 443 -12.99 -10.18 -6.49
CA SER A 443 -14.03 -10.13 -5.45
C SER A 443 -13.79 -8.93 -4.54
N PHE A 444 -14.83 -8.50 -3.82
CA PHE A 444 -14.85 -7.28 -3.04
C PHE A 444 -15.28 -7.56 -1.59
N GLY A 445 -14.89 -6.67 -0.66
CA GLY A 445 -15.38 -6.64 0.70
C GLY A 445 -15.28 -7.99 1.43
N GLU A 446 -16.39 -8.38 2.04
CA GLU A 446 -16.47 -9.61 2.85
C GLU A 446 -16.23 -10.89 2.04
N ASP A 447 -16.66 -10.95 0.78
CA ASP A 447 -16.41 -12.13 -0.08
C ASP A 447 -14.91 -12.32 -0.35
N SER A 448 -14.19 -11.21 -0.55
CA SER A 448 -12.74 -11.24 -0.68
C SER A 448 -12.07 -11.68 0.64
N ALA A 449 -12.50 -11.10 1.76
CA ALA A 449 -11.96 -11.44 3.07
C ALA A 449 -12.16 -12.93 3.39
N ARG A 450 -13.35 -13.48 3.11
CA ARG A 450 -13.67 -14.90 3.29
C ARG A 450 -12.80 -15.80 2.41
N ARG A 451 -12.67 -15.50 1.11
CA ARG A 451 -11.80 -16.25 0.17
C ARG A 451 -10.35 -16.30 0.63
N ILE A 452 -9.81 -15.17 1.10
CA ILE A 452 -8.45 -15.10 1.66
C ILE A 452 -8.34 -15.97 2.91
N ALA A 453 -9.28 -15.85 3.84
CA ALA A 453 -9.30 -16.60 5.09
C ALA A 453 -9.42 -18.11 4.87
N GLU A 454 -10.28 -18.55 3.97
CA GLU A 454 -10.44 -19.97 3.59
C GLU A 454 -9.13 -20.54 3.04
N THR A 455 -8.46 -19.80 2.14
CA THR A 455 -7.16 -20.24 1.59
C THR A 455 -6.09 -20.34 2.67
N ILE A 456 -6.03 -19.39 3.60
CA ILE A 456 -5.09 -19.42 4.73
C ILE A 456 -5.38 -20.62 5.62
N ASN A 457 -6.64 -20.84 6.01
CA ASN A 457 -7.06 -21.96 6.87
C ASN A 457 -6.73 -23.31 6.23
N GLN A 458 -7.02 -23.50 4.94
CA GLN A 458 -6.66 -24.72 4.21
C GLN A 458 -5.17 -25.05 4.29
N ILE A 459 -4.31 -24.03 4.09
CA ILE A 459 -2.86 -24.23 4.14
C ILE A 459 -2.38 -24.53 5.57
N VAL A 460 -2.94 -23.85 6.56
CA VAL A 460 -2.62 -24.08 7.98
C VAL A 460 -3.06 -25.48 8.42
N GLU A 461 -4.26 -25.94 8.05
CA GLU A 461 -4.80 -27.27 8.39
C GLU A 461 -4.06 -28.41 7.70
N CYS A 462 -3.57 -28.20 6.48
CA CYS A 462 -2.72 -29.17 5.78
C CYS A 462 -1.29 -29.29 6.35
N GLY A 463 -0.98 -28.62 7.47
CA GLY A 463 0.30 -28.72 8.15
C GLY A 463 1.47 -28.07 7.40
N GLY A 464 1.21 -27.10 6.53
CA GLY A 464 2.26 -26.39 5.79
C GLY A 464 3.01 -27.25 4.76
N MET A 465 2.54 -28.48 4.48
CA MET A 465 3.13 -29.30 3.42
C MET A 465 3.00 -28.59 2.09
N THR A 466 4.11 -28.44 1.42
CA THR A 466 4.31 -27.81 0.12
C THR A 466 3.19 -28.14 -0.86
N LEU A 467 2.28 -27.21 -1.07
CA LEU A 467 1.15 -27.31 -2.03
C LEU A 467 1.61 -27.37 -3.50
N CYS A 468 2.91 -27.59 -3.76
CA CYS A 468 3.44 -27.86 -5.09
C CYS A 468 3.08 -29.28 -5.62
N GLU A 469 2.57 -30.19 -4.78
CA GLU A 469 2.38 -31.61 -5.19
C GLU A 469 0.91 -32.06 -5.28
N ARG A 470 -0.10 -31.22 -5.02
CA ARG A 470 -1.50 -31.67 -5.02
C ARG A 470 -2.49 -30.86 -5.85
N VAL A 471 -2.07 -29.91 -6.66
CA VAL A 471 -2.96 -29.19 -7.59
C VAL A 471 -2.29 -29.15 -8.97
N PHE A 472 -2.10 -30.31 -9.55
CA PHE A 472 -2.03 -30.59 -10.98
C PHE A 472 -2.74 -31.91 -11.26
#